data_9c56ed90cacda712f335d2e4b7ab021a
#
_entry.id   9c56ed90cacda712f335d2e4b7ab021a
#
_cell.length_a   1.000
_cell.length_b   1.000
_cell.length_c   1.000
_cell.angle_alpha   90.00
_cell.angle_beta   90.00
_cell.angle_gamma   90.00
#
_symmetry.space_group_name_H-M   'P 1'
#
loop_
_entity.id
_entity.type
_entity.pdbx_description
1 polymer ?
#
loop_
_entity_poly.entity_id
_entity_poly.type
_entity_poly.pdbx_seq_one_letter_code
_entity_poly.pdbx_strand_id
1 'polypeptide(L)'
;MVGAGSSAIVGYPGWRDLITSLKKKFAPDLPEPASGDYLVYSDLIKESIVSSGRIGEYHKFLDRTFEPHRNRENYTDFHSALIRLGFRGMVTTNYDKVLEFAAGAVNNGRDYRPCESIDLCNRHRQYRVFEFLRSLSPENLYTSVLHLHGCHDNAREIILTRGDYLDKYGMRDPERGPSPRPGRILDSFHRKVIWSLLVMHPLVFVGFGMNDPFFMDMLRIVQHDFSLDADPVHFAIMRYTTDDERRAIESELRGNGVQPIFYYAPRDQNGVADHRGLQNMIFDLQNILARDQRRPAEPEAGQGDLLEIPAEAADLPSLDEVNRRTLGL
;
A
#
# COMPACT_ATOMS: atom_id res chain seq x y z
N MET A 1 -2.37 1.43 3.41
CA MET A 1 -1.37 1.51 2.32
C MET A 1 -1.31 2.93 1.79
N VAL A 2 -0.11 3.47 1.57
CA VAL A 2 0.07 4.89 1.23
C VAL A 2 0.72 5.00 -0.16
N GLY A 3 0.20 5.87 -1.00
CA GLY A 3 0.71 6.08 -2.36
C GLY A 3 1.31 7.48 -2.58
N ALA A 4 1.77 7.74 -3.80
CA ALA A 4 2.52 8.93 -4.19
C ALA A 4 1.78 10.26 -3.94
N GLY A 5 0.45 10.24 -3.90
CA GLY A 5 -0.35 11.44 -3.58
C GLY A 5 -0.07 12.02 -2.20
N SER A 6 0.35 11.20 -1.22
CA SER A 6 0.78 11.70 0.09
C SER A 6 2.13 12.39 0.01
N SER A 7 3.11 11.82 -0.67
CA SER A 7 4.46 12.38 -0.79
C SER A 7 4.51 13.64 -1.67
N ALA A 8 3.53 13.80 -2.57
CA ALA A 8 3.38 15.02 -3.37
C ALA A 8 3.16 16.28 -2.49
N ILE A 9 2.58 16.13 -1.30
CA ILE A 9 2.36 17.22 -0.33
C ILE A 9 3.69 17.84 0.11
N VAL A 10 4.76 17.05 0.20
CA VAL A 10 6.12 17.52 0.54
C VAL A 10 6.99 17.72 -0.70
N GLY A 11 6.42 17.61 -1.90
CA GLY A 11 7.05 17.99 -3.16
C GLY A 11 7.82 16.89 -3.86
N TYR A 12 7.61 15.62 -3.52
CA TYR A 12 8.09 14.51 -4.34
C TYR A 12 7.24 14.34 -5.59
N PRO A 13 7.83 13.95 -6.73
CA PRO A 13 7.09 13.78 -7.96
C PRO A 13 6.15 12.58 -7.90
N GLY A 14 4.99 12.72 -8.54
CA GLY A 14 4.17 11.57 -8.88
C GLY A 14 4.85 10.71 -9.94
N TRP A 15 4.33 9.49 -10.16
CA TRP A 15 4.92 8.54 -11.10
C TRP A 15 5.02 9.10 -12.54
N ARG A 16 3.97 9.77 -13.02
CA ARG A 16 3.95 10.38 -14.36
C ARG A 16 4.98 11.50 -14.50
N ASP A 17 5.12 12.34 -13.47
CA ASP A 17 6.10 13.44 -13.44
C ASP A 17 7.53 12.90 -13.42
N LEU A 18 7.75 11.78 -12.71
CA LEU A 18 9.01 11.07 -12.70
C LEU A 18 9.38 10.58 -14.12
N ILE A 19 8.45 9.89 -14.80
CA ILE A 19 8.67 9.40 -16.17
C ILE A 19 8.96 10.55 -17.13
N THR A 20 8.22 11.67 -17.04
CA THR A 20 8.46 12.86 -17.82
C THR A 20 9.86 13.45 -17.56
N SER A 21 10.30 13.48 -16.31
CA SER A 21 11.63 13.95 -15.93
C SER A 21 12.76 13.05 -16.44
N LEU A 22 12.55 11.73 -16.38
CA LEU A 22 13.46 10.75 -16.96
C LEU A 22 13.58 10.89 -18.47
N LYS A 23 12.46 11.02 -19.17
CA LYS A 23 12.42 11.27 -20.62
C LYS A 23 13.23 12.51 -20.97
N LYS A 24 12.94 13.63 -20.31
CA LYS A 24 13.62 14.91 -20.58
C LYS A 24 15.13 14.81 -20.40
N LYS A 25 15.59 14.05 -19.42
CA LYS A 25 17.02 13.95 -19.09
C LYS A 25 17.77 12.89 -19.92
N PHE A 26 17.16 11.75 -20.19
CA PHE A 26 17.86 10.59 -20.71
C PHE A 26 17.46 10.21 -22.13
N ALA A 27 16.25 10.57 -22.56
CA ALA A 27 15.70 10.21 -23.87
C ALA A 27 14.90 11.38 -24.49
N PRO A 28 15.50 12.60 -24.66
CA PRO A 28 14.76 13.79 -25.07
C PRO A 28 14.10 13.61 -26.45
N ASP A 29 14.73 12.86 -27.34
CA ASP A 29 14.26 12.63 -28.72
C ASP A 29 13.20 11.53 -28.83
N LEU A 30 12.90 10.80 -27.75
CA LEU A 30 11.86 9.78 -27.73
C LEU A 30 10.49 10.46 -27.88
N PRO A 31 9.66 10.11 -28.89
CA PRO A 31 8.33 10.69 -29.04
C PRO A 31 7.43 10.34 -27.84
N GLU A 32 6.46 11.21 -27.55
CA GLU A 32 5.46 10.90 -26.51
C GLU A 32 4.63 9.65 -26.89
N PRO A 33 4.18 8.87 -25.92
CA PRO A 33 3.47 7.63 -26.20
C PRO A 33 2.10 7.93 -26.83
N ALA A 34 1.88 7.44 -28.04
CA ALA A 34 0.61 7.63 -28.76
C ALA A 34 -0.59 7.03 -28.02
N SER A 35 -0.39 5.95 -27.29
CA SER A 35 -1.42 5.25 -26.50
C SER A 35 -1.68 5.87 -25.12
N GLY A 36 -0.85 6.80 -24.67
CA GLY A 36 -0.86 7.27 -23.27
C GLY A 36 -0.43 6.21 -22.26
N ASP A 37 0.07 5.05 -22.69
CA ASP A 37 0.59 3.99 -21.82
C ASP A 37 2.01 4.33 -21.33
N TYR A 38 2.05 5.05 -20.24
CA TYR A 38 3.30 5.45 -19.60
C TYR A 38 4.10 4.27 -19.03
N LEU A 39 3.48 3.12 -18.78
CA LEU A 39 4.17 1.96 -18.26
C LEU A 39 5.05 1.31 -19.35
N VAL A 40 4.49 1.10 -20.54
CA VAL A 40 5.28 0.68 -21.72
C VAL A 40 6.31 1.74 -22.09
N TYR A 41 5.92 3.01 -22.02
CA TYR A 41 6.83 4.12 -22.31
C TYR A 41 8.05 4.16 -21.39
N SER A 42 7.88 3.80 -20.11
CA SER A 42 8.98 3.72 -19.16
C SER A 42 10.03 2.65 -19.55
N ASP A 43 9.63 1.54 -20.17
CA ASP A 43 10.55 0.55 -20.72
C ASP A 43 11.40 1.13 -21.85
N LEU A 44 10.81 1.85 -22.81
CA LEU A 44 11.53 2.48 -23.92
C LEU A 44 12.56 3.50 -23.42
N ILE A 45 12.21 4.28 -22.39
CA ILE A 45 13.16 5.21 -21.76
C ILE A 45 14.32 4.42 -21.12
N LYS A 46 14.04 3.35 -20.39
CA LYS A 46 15.05 2.52 -19.73
C LYS A 46 15.97 1.84 -20.74
N GLU A 47 15.42 1.32 -21.86
CA GLU A 47 16.19 0.76 -22.95
C GLU A 47 17.15 1.79 -23.57
N SER A 48 16.70 3.02 -23.80
CA SER A 48 17.54 4.13 -24.26
C SER A 48 18.68 4.44 -23.28
N ILE A 49 18.41 4.41 -21.96
CA ILE A 49 19.40 4.63 -20.90
C ILE A 49 20.46 3.49 -20.91
N VAL A 50 20.03 2.25 -21.02
CA VAL A 50 20.92 1.07 -21.07
C VAL A 50 21.78 1.12 -22.33
N SER A 51 21.18 1.36 -23.49
CA SER A 51 21.87 1.41 -24.79
C SER A 51 22.91 2.53 -24.84
N SER A 52 22.68 3.65 -24.15
CA SER A 52 23.64 4.75 -24.03
C SER A 52 24.69 4.56 -22.92
N GLY A 53 24.69 3.43 -22.20
CA GLY A 53 25.62 3.16 -21.10
C GLY A 53 25.41 4.03 -19.84
N ARG A 54 24.29 4.73 -19.72
CA ARG A 54 24.02 5.72 -18.67
C ARG A 54 23.26 5.17 -17.45
N ILE A 55 23.23 3.85 -17.29
CA ILE A 55 22.48 3.19 -16.19
C ILE A 55 22.93 3.67 -14.79
N GLY A 56 24.20 3.97 -14.59
CA GLY A 56 24.73 4.52 -13.34
C GLY A 56 24.21 5.94 -13.04
N GLU A 57 24.03 6.77 -14.07
CA GLU A 57 23.43 8.11 -13.91
C GLU A 57 21.94 8.01 -13.61
N TYR A 58 21.25 7.05 -14.20
CA TYR A 58 19.84 6.76 -13.92
C TYR A 58 19.62 6.40 -12.45
N HIS A 59 20.39 5.46 -11.90
CA HIS A 59 20.25 5.11 -10.48
C HIS A 59 20.55 6.30 -9.54
N LYS A 60 21.59 7.09 -9.85
CA LYS A 60 21.89 8.32 -9.10
C LYS A 60 20.78 9.37 -9.24
N PHE A 61 20.11 9.43 -10.37
CA PHE A 61 18.98 10.33 -10.56
C PHE A 61 17.80 9.93 -9.68
N LEU A 62 17.43 8.64 -9.65
CA LEU A 62 16.36 8.13 -8.78
C LEU A 62 16.68 8.36 -7.31
N ASP A 63 17.88 8.01 -6.87
CA ASP A 63 18.32 8.24 -5.49
C ASP A 63 18.16 9.72 -5.10
N ARG A 64 18.72 10.65 -5.88
CA ARG A 64 18.63 12.10 -5.61
C ARG A 64 17.23 12.68 -5.70
N THR A 65 16.36 12.08 -6.51
CA THR A 65 14.97 12.54 -6.66
C THR A 65 14.16 12.29 -5.40
N PHE A 66 14.45 11.19 -4.70
CA PHE A 66 13.71 10.75 -3.52
C PHE A 66 14.49 10.80 -2.22
N GLU A 67 15.78 11.27 -2.24
CA GLU A 67 16.52 11.49 -1.01
C GLU A 67 15.82 12.51 -0.10
N PRO A 68 15.94 12.39 1.22
CA PRO A 68 15.36 13.34 2.16
C PRO A 68 15.81 14.77 1.92
N HIS A 69 14.90 15.71 2.03
CA HIS A 69 15.20 17.12 1.85
C HIS A 69 16.11 17.65 2.96
N ARG A 70 17.19 18.35 2.61
CA ARG A 70 18.14 18.91 3.57
C ARG A 70 17.68 20.21 4.22
N ASN A 71 16.88 21.02 3.51
CA ASN A 71 16.55 22.40 3.88
C ASN A 71 15.05 22.61 4.10
N ARG A 72 14.25 21.57 4.16
CA ARG A 72 12.80 21.64 4.43
C ARG A 72 12.35 20.39 5.16
N GLU A 73 11.16 20.42 5.72
CA GLU A 73 10.56 19.27 6.40
C GLU A 73 10.34 18.13 5.43
N ASN A 74 10.60 16.91 5.91
CA ASN A 74 10.43 15.67 5.16
C ASN A 74 9.04 15.06 5.32
N TYR A 75 8.18 15.66 6.15
CA TYR A 75 6.79 15.27 6.39
C TYR A 75 6.00 16.51 6.83
N THR A 76 4.67 16.38 6.93
CA THR A 76 3.78 17.46 7.41
C THR A 76 2.87 16.92 8.52
N ASP A 77 2.06 17.81 9.11
CA ASP A 77 1.05 17.42 10.10
C ASP A 77 0.07 16.39 9.55
N PHE A 78 -0.22 16.40 8.25
CA PHE A 78 -1.01 15.38 7.59
C PHE A 78 -0.42 13.98 7.79
N HIS A 79 0.89 13.81 7.58
CA HIS A 79 1.55 12.53 7.75
C HIS A 79 1.59 12.12 9.22
N SER A 80 1.82 13.07 10.12
CA SER A 80 1.76 12.82 11.56
C SER A 80 0.36 12.39 12.01
N ALA A 81 -0.69 13.02 11.47
CA ALA A 81 -2.07 12.64 11.71
C ALA A 81 -2.37 11.23 11.19
N LEU A 82 -1.91 10.91 9.97
CA LEU A 82 -2.04 9.59 9.36
C LEU A 82 -1.40 8.49 10.24
N ILE A 83 -0.20 8.73 10.78
CA ILE A 83 0.46 7.80 11.70
C ILE A 83 -0.37 7.63 12.99
N ARG A 84 -0.92 8.71 13.53
CA ARG A 84 -1.73 8.69 14.78
C ARG A 84 -3.11 8.03 14.62
N LEU A 85 -3.55 7.69 13.41
CA LEU A 85 -4.76 6.88 13.22
C LEU A 85 -4.62 5.45 13.77
N GLY A 86 -3.41 4.99 14.11
CA GLY A 86 -3.20 3.74 14.81
C GLY A 86 -3.42 2.49 13.95
N PHE A 87 -3.11 2.55 12.67
CA PHE A 87 -3.09 1.35 11.82
C PHE A 87 -2.11 0.31 12.35
N ARG A 88 -2.33 -0.97 12.06
CA ARG A 88 -1.43 -2.05 12.49
C ARG A 88 -0.05 -2.02 11.84
N GLY A 89 0.07 -1.37 10.69
CA GLY A 89 1.34 -1.22 9.96
C GLY A 89 1.19 -0.29 8.77
N MET A 90 2.33 0.17 8.25
CA MET A 90 2.42 1.05 7.09
C MET A 90 3.08 0.33 5.92
N VAL A 91 2.40 0.37 4.79
CA VAL A 91 2.87 -0.20 3.52
C VAL A 91 2.81 0.87 2.45
N THR A 92 3.82 0.98 1.60
CA THR A 92 3.87 1.99 0.55
C THR A 92 4.43 1.46 -0.76
N THR A 93 4.03 2.08 -1.87
CA THR A 93 4.67 1.95 -3.18
C THR A 93 5.63 3.10 -3.49
N ASN A 94 5.71 4.09 -2.59
CA ASN A 94 6.60 5.25 -2.76
C ASN A 94 8.05 4.86 -2.56
N TYR A 95 8.95 5.61 -3.17
CA TYR A 95 10.41 5.40 -3.07
C TYR A 95 11.07 6.28 -2.02
N ASP A 96 10.38 7.32 -1.54
CA ASP A 96 10.83 8.26 -0.50
C ASP A 96 10.61 7.71 0.92
N LYS A 97 11.11 8.42 1.92
CA LYS A 97 11.03 8.04 3.36
C LYS A 97 10.12 8.96 4.18
N VAL A 98 9.13 9.57 3.57
CA VAL A 98 8.20 10.50 4.25
C VAL A 98 7.52 9.85 5.45
N LEU A 99 7.06 8.61 5.29
CA LEU A 99 6.36 7.87 6.35
C LEU A 99 7.30 7.51 7.50
N GLU A 100 8.55 7.15 7.22
CA GLU A 100 9.56 6.84 8.23
C GLU A 100 9.88 8.05 9.08
N PHE A 101 10.03 9.23 8.46
CA PHE A 101 10.24 10.48 9.18
C PHE A 101 9.03 10.83 10.04
N ALA A 102 7.82 10.73 9.51
CA ALA A 102 6.59 10.99 10.27
C ALA A 102 6.42 10.01 11.45
N ALA A 103 6.63 8.71 11.22
CA ALA A 103 6.54 7.69 12.25
C ALA A 103 7.60 7.88 13.34
N GLY A 104 8.84 8.17 12.95
CA GLY A 104 9.91 8.50 13.88
C GLY A 104 9.55 9.69 14.78
N ALA A 105 9.01 10.76 14.20
CA ALA A 105 8.59 11.95 14.94
C ALA A 105 7.42 11.69 15.90
N VAL A 106 6.43 10.92 15.47
CA VAL A 106 5.27 10.56 16.33
C VAL A 106 5.70 9.68 17.49
N ASN A 107 6.61 8.72 17.25
CA ASN A 107 7.05 7.77 18.27
C ASN A 107 8.04 8.38 19.29
N ASN A 108 8.98 9.22 18.82
CA ASN A 108 10.15 9.61 19.61
C ASN A 108 10.28 11.13 19.85
N GLY A 109 9.34 11.94 19.35
CA GLY A 109 9.39 13.41 19.47
C GLY A 109 10.37 14.07 18.51
N ARG A 110 10.82 15.32 18.84
CA ARG A 110 11.55 16.17 17.89
C ARG A 110 12.98 15.72 17.55
N ASP A 111 13.66 15.05 18.47
CA ASP A 111 15.04 14.54 18.28
C ASP A 111 15.05 13.08 17.82
N TYR A 112 14.26 12.79 16.82
CA TYR A 112 14.01 11.44 16.35
C TYR A 112 14.90 11.02 15.19
N ARG A 113 15.08 9.70 15.08
CA ARG A 113 15.55 9.07 13.85
C ARG A 113 14.35 8.51 13.08
N PRO A 114 14.37 8.55 11.72
CA PRO A 114 13.35 7.89 10.94
C PRO A 114 13.26 6.41 11.34
N CYS A 115 12.06 5.83 11.29
CA CYS A 115 11.92 4.40 11.49
C CYS A 115 12.55 3.63 10.32
N GLU A 116 12.64 2.31 10.45
CA GLU A 116 13.30 1.48 9.44
C GLU A 116 12.48 1.37 8.15
N SER A 117 13.15 1.48 6.99
CA SER A 117 12.59 1.10 5.70
C SER A 117 12.86 -0.38 5.43
N ILE A 118 11.80 -1.15 5.17
CA ILE A 118 11.90 -2.53 4.72
C ILE A 118 11.59 -2.57 3.23
N ASP A 119 12.60 -2.87 2.44
CA ASP A 119 12.51 -2.92 0.98
C ASP A 119 12.20 -4.35 0.52
N LEU A 120 10.98 -4.58 -0.01
CA LEU A 120 10.54 -5.87 -0.53
C LEU A 120 11.39 -6.32 -1.73
N CYS A 121 11.96 -5.37 -2.48
CA CYS A 121 12.81 -5.64 -3.63
C CYS A 121 14.20 -6.16 -3.23
N ASN A 122 14.63 -5.93 -1.99
CA ASN A 122 15.95 -6.33 -1.51
C ASN A 122 15.99 -7.82 -1.17
N ARG A 123 16.49 -8.63 -2.11
CA ARG A 123 16.58 -10.09 -1.99
C ARG A 123 17.41 -10.57 -0.78
N HIS A 124 18.38 -9.78 -0.33
CA HIS A 124 19.25 -10.13 0.80
C HIS A 124 18.61 -9.89 2.17
N ARG A 125 17.48 -9.17 2.23
CA ARG A 125 16.79 -8.80 3.46
C ARG A 125 15.33 -9.27 3.52
N GLN A 126 14.96 -10.28 2.74
CA GLN A 126 13.59 -10.81 2.71
C GLN A 126 13.09 -11.29 4.08
N TYR A 127 13.98 -11.73 4.98
CA TYR A 127 13.63 -12.10 6.35
C TYR A 127 12.97 -10.93 7.13
N ARG A 128 13.36 -9.66 6.83
CA ARG A 128 12.76 -8.48 7.46
C ARG A 128 11.29 -8.30 7.07
N VAL A 129 10.91 -8.73 5.88
CA VAL A 129 9.52 -8.73 5.44
C VAL A 129 8.69 -9.70 6.29
N PHE A 130 9.21 -10.87 6.61
CA PHE A 130 8.52 -11.80 7.49
C PHE A 130 8.41 -11.25 8.93
N GLU A 131 9.44 -10.60 9.42
CA GLU A 131 9.38 -9.91 10.72
C GLU A 131 8.31 -8.83 10.73
N PHE A 132 8.24 -8.00 9.67
CA PHE A 132 7.21 -6.99 9.50
C PHE A 132 5.81 -7.62 9.52
N LEU A 133 5.55 -8.64 8.70
CA LEU A 133 4.23 -9.29 8.63
C LEU A 133 3.80 -9.89 9.98
N ARG A 134 4.74 -10.40 10.76
CA ARG A 134 4.46 -10.92 12.11
C ARG A 134 4.25 -9.83 13.16
N SER A 135 4.82 -8.64 12.95
CA SER A 135 4.72 -7.50 13.87
C SER A 135 3.44 -6.68 13.71
N LEU A 136 2.58 -7.01 12.73
CA LEU A 136 1.34 -6.30 12.47
C LEU A 136 0.33 -6.51 13.62
N SER A 137 0.45 -5.69 14.67
CA SER A 137 -0.37 -5.72 15.88
C SER A 137 -0.81 -4.30 16.25
N PRO A 138 -2.02 -4.13 16.81
CA PRO A 138 -2.49 -2.82 17.30
C PRO A 138 -1.62 -2.24 18.43
N GLU A 139 -0.90 -3.09 19.14
CA GLU A 139 -0.10 -2.72 20.31
C GLU A 139 1.33 -2.27 19.95
N ASN A 140 1.75 -2.54 18.71
CA ASN A 140 3.10 -2.20 18.26
C ASN A 140 3.16 -0.75 17.74
N LEU A 141 4.15 -0.01 18.20
CA LEU A 141 4.55 1.25 17.58
C LEU A 141 5.12 0.97 16.18
N TYR A 142 4.94 1.92 15.25
CA TYR A 142 5.53 1.82 13.92
C TYR A 142 7.05 1.87 14.02
N THR A 143 7.68 0.72 13.96
CA THR A 143 9.15 0.60 13.95
C THR A 143 9.72 0.54 12.54
N SER A 144 8.86 0.28 11.54
CA SER A 144 9.25 0.11 10.14
C SER A 144 8.11 0.42 9.18
N VAL A 145 8.48 0.76 7.93
CA VAL A 145 7.57 0.92 6.78
C VAL A 145 7.97 -0.09 5.71
N LEU A 146 7.01 -0.82 5.15
CA LEU A 146 7.24 -1.77 4.07
C LEU A 146 7.07 -1.09 2.70
N HIS A 147 8.14 -1.04 1.92
CA HIS A 147 8.16 -0.56 0.54
C HIS A 147 7.95 -1.72 -0.43
N LEU A 148 6.82 -1.73 -1.13
CA LEU A 148 6.50 -2.77 -2.11
C LEU A 148 7.30 -2.63 -3.40
N HIS A 149 7.61 -1.40 -3.81
CA HIS A 149 8.28 -1.10 -5.08
C HIS A 149 9.74 -0.65 -4.91
N GLY A 150 10.34 -0.92 -3.76
CA GLY A 150 11.70 -0.51 -3.45
C GLY A 150 11.79 0.88 -2.81
N CYS A 151 12.97 1.23 -2.35
CA CYS A 151 13.29 2.49 -1.71
C CYS A 151 14.47 3.17 -2.42
N HIS A 152 14.52 4.52 -2.38
CA HIS A 152 15.52 5.29 -3.14
C HIS A 152 16.97 4.92 -2.83
N ASP A 153 17.28 4.57 -1.58
CA ASP A 153 18.65 4.18 -1.16
C ASP A 153 19.09 2.83 -1.76
N ASN A 154 18.18 2.10 -2.40
CA ASN A 154 18.46 0.93 -3.22
C ASN A 154 17.91 1.11 -4.65
N ALA A 155 18.22 2.21 -5.30
CA ALA A 155 17.68 2.61 -6.59
C ALA A 155 17.84 1.58 -7.73
N ARG A 156 18.71 0.58 -7.55
CA ARG A 156 18.91 -0.50 -8.53
C ARG A 156 17.78 -1.53 -8.54
N GLU A 157 17.06 -1.65 -7.44
CA GLU A 157 16.00 -2.65 -7.24
C GLU A 157 14.59 -2.05 -7.31
N ILE A 158 14.47 -0.73 -7.61
CA ILE A 158 13.19 -0.04 -7.72
C ILE A 158 12.36 -0.65 -8.87
N ILE A 159 11.08 -0.89 -8.60
CA ILE A 159 10.09 -1.26 -9.61
C ILE A 159 9.51 0.02 -10.20
N LEU A 160 9.86 0.34 -11.44
CA LEU A 160 9.41 1.55 -12.11
C LEU A 160 8.84 1.28 -13.51
N THR A 161 9.45 0.36 -14.25
CA THR A 161 9.10 0.05 -15.63
C THR A 161 8.25 -1.22 -15.72
N ARG A 162 7.54 -1.41 -16.84
CA ARG A 162 6.79 -2.64 -17.08
C ARG A 162 7.65 -3.89 -16.92
N GLY A 163 8.90 -3.85 -17.43
CA GLY A 163 9.86 -4.95 -17.29
C GLY A 163 10.20 -5.26 -15.83
N ASP A 164 10.34 -4.23 -14.97
CA ASP A 164 10.57 -4.42 -13.54
C ASP A 164 9.38 -5.11 -12.86
N TYR A 165 8.14 -4.70 -13.21
CA TYR A 165 6.93 -5.37 -12.72
C TYR A 165 6.87 -6.83 -13.13
N LEU A 166 7.12 -7.12 -14.42
CA LEU A 166 7.10 -8.49 -14.93
C LEU A 166 8.13 -9.38 -14.22
N ASP A 167 9.34 -8.86 -13.96
CA ASP A 167 10.39 -9.59 -13.23
C ASP A 167 9.99 -9.86 -11.78
N LYS A 168 9.58 -8.82 -11.04
CA LYS A 168 9.31 -8.91 -9.60
C LYS A 168 8.01 -9.64 -9.28
N TYR A 169 6.97 -9.42 -10.08
CA TYR A 169 5.69 -10.10 -9.91
C TYR A 169 5.67 -11.49 -10.55
N GLY A 170 6.75 -11.91 -11.25
CA GLY A 170 6.86 -13.23 -11.85
C GLY A 170 5.86 -13.45 -12.99
N MET A 171 5.45 -12.38 -13.66
CA MET A 171 4.58 -12.43 -14.82
C MET A 171 5.44 -12.59 -16.08
N ARG A 172 5.05 -13.47 -16.99
CA ARG A 172 5.64 -13.50 -18.32
C ARG A 172 4.98 -12.45 -19.19
N ASP A 173 5.79 -11.79 -20.01
CA ASP A 173 5.30 -10.89 -21.02
C ASP A 173 4.32 -11.64 -21.95
N PRO A 174 3.05 -11.21 -22.09
CA PRO A 174 2.10 -11.84 -22.97
C PRO A 174 2.58 -11.93 -24.42
N GLU A 175 3.47 -10.99 -24.85
CA GLU A 175 4.05 -10.97 -26.18
C GLU A 175 5.18 -11.98 -26.39
N ARG A 176 5.73 -12.56 -25.29
CA ARG A 176 6.87 -13.50 -25.34
C ARG A 176 6.48 -14.97 -25.17
N GLY A 177 5.21 -15.32 -25.24
CA GLY A 177 4.74 -16.69 -25.28
C GLY A 177 3.68 -17.06 -24.21
N PRO A 178 3.15 -18.31 -24.25
CA PRO A 178 2.03 -18.70 -23.42
C PRO A 178 2.35 -18.54 -21.93
N SER A 179 1.40 -17.95 -21.22
CA SER A 179 1.43 -17.79 -19.76
C SER A 179 1.77 -19.11 -19.07
N PRO A 180 2.55 -19.11 -17.99
CA PRO A 180 2.72 -20.31 -17.18
C PRO A 180 1.34 -20.80 -16.72
N ARG A 181 1.22 -22.11 -16.56
CA ARG A 181 -0.03 -22.82 -16.22
C ARG A 181 -0.85 -22.05 -15.19
N PRO A 182 -2.19 -21.88 -15.41
CA PRO A 182 -3.09 -21.40 -14.38
C PRO A 182 -2.87 -22.25 -13.12
N GLY A 183 -2.53 -21.66 -12.00
CA GLY A 183 -2.26 -22.39 -10.76
C GLY A 183 -0.94 -22.04 -10.07
N ARG A 184 -0.06 -21.24 -10.69
CA ARG A 184 1.17 -20.73 -10.06
C ARG A 184 1.12 -19.21 -9.85
N ILE A 185 -0.01 -18.71 -9.40
CA ILE A 185 -0.24 -17.29 -9.12
C ILE A 185 0.74 -16.73 -8.09
N LEU A 186 1.22 -17.57 -7.16
CA LEU A 186 2.12 -17.20 -6.08
C LEU A 186 3.58 -17.60 -6.33
N ASP A 187 4.05 -17.62 -7.56
CA ASP A 187 5.45 -18.00 -7.84
C ASP A 187 6.45 -16.92 -7.40
N SER A 188 6.08 -15.63 -7.41
CA SER A 188 6.97 -14.55 -6.98
C SER A 188 6.81 -14.23 -5.49
N PHE A 189 7.91 -13.79 -4.88
CA PHE A 189 7.92 -13.36 -3.48
C PHE A 189 7.02 -12.12 -3.28
N HIS A 190 7.05 -11.17 -4.24
CA HIS A 190 6.19 -9.98 -4.22
C HIS A 190 4.71 -10.35 -4.16
N ARG A 191 4.26 -11.23 -5.04
CA ARG A 191 2.85 -11.66 -5.09
C ARG A 191 2.43 -12.36 -3.80
N LYS A 192 3.30 -13.20 -3.22
CA LYS A 192 3.02 -13.87 -1.94
C LYS A 192 2.82 -12.86 -0.81
N VAL A 193 3.67 -11.84 -0.73
CA VAL A 193 3.57 -10.81 0.31
C VAL A 193 2.31 -9.97 0.13
N ILE A 194 2.02 -9.49 -1.09
CA ILE A 194 0.83 -8.69 -1.37
C ILE A 194 -0.44 -9.50 -1.12
N TRP A 195 -0.48 -10.75 -1.59
CA TRP A 195 -1.59 -11.66 -1.33
C TRP A 195 -1.83 -11.86 0.17
N SER A 196 -0.77 -12.11 0.95
CA SER A 196 -0.88 -12.26 2.41
C SER A 196 -1.43 -11.01 3.08
N LEU A 197 -0.97 -9.82 2.68
CA LEU A 197 -1.49 -8.56 3.20
C LEU A 197 -2.98 -8.37 2.91
N LEU A 198 -3.40 -8.64 1.66
CA LEU A 198 -4.78 -8.50 1.22
C LEU A 198 -5.73 -9.51 1.91
N VAL A 199 -5.27 -10.73 2.13
CA VAL A 199 -6.08 -11.78 2.77
C VAL A 199 -6.18 -11.60 4.28
N MET A 200 -5.08 -11.23 4.92
CA MET A 200 -5.02 -11.24 6.39
C MET A 200 -5.46 -9.91 7.03
N HIS A 201 -5.50 -8.81 6.27
CA HIS A 201 -5.73 -7.48 6.82
C HIS A 201 -6.66 -6.65 5.94
N PRO A 202 -7.67 -5.96 6.51
CA PRO A 202 -8.34 -4.87 5.80
C PRO A 202 -7.33 -3.75 5.53
N LEU A 203 -7.20 -3.33 4.28
CA LEU A 203 -6.32 -2.25 3.88
C LEU A 203 -7.10 -0.94 3.70
N VAL A 204 -6.49 0.17 4.13
CA VAL A 204 -6.95 1.51 3.82
C VAL A 204 -5.94 2.16 2.88
N PHE A 205 -6.36 2.51 1.66
CA PHE A 205 -5.53 3.15 0.65
C PHE A 205 -5.66 4.67 0.78
N VAL A 206 -4.52 5.36 0.96
CA VAL A 206 -4.45 6.81 1.14
C VAL A 206 -3.46 7.41 0.15
N GLY A 207 -3.89 8.39 -0.66
CA GLY A 207 -3.03 8.97 -1.70
C GLY A 207 -2.57 7.96 -2.77
N PHE A 208 -3.26 6.83 -2.86
CA PHE A 208 -3.00 5.77 -3.83
C PHE A 208 -4.03 5.85 -4.95
N GLY A 209 -3.58 5.97 -6.20
CA GLY A 209 -4.45 6.25 -7.34
C GLY A 209 -5.29 5.06 -7.81
N MET A 210 -5.10 3.85 -7.26
CA MET A 210 -5.71 2.60 -7.72
C MET A 210 -5.52 2.33 -9.22
N ASN A 211 -4.41 2.83 -9.78
CA ASN A 211 -4.09 2.75 -11.22
C ASN A 211 -2.95 1.76 -11.52
N ASP A 212 -2.40 1.11 -10.50
CA ASP A 212 -1.37 0.09 -10.66
C ASP A 212 -2.02 -1.20 -11.15
N PRO A 213 -1.83 -1.60 -12.43
CA PRO A 213 -2.53 -2.74 -13.00
C PRO A 213 -2.15 -4.06 -12.33
N PHE A 214 -0.90 -4.17 -11.85
CA PHE A 214 -0.43 -5.39 -11.17
C PHE A 214 -1.00 -5.51 -9.78
N PHE A 215 -1.13 -4.39 -9.07
CA PHE A 215 -1.78 -4.38 -7.76
C PHE A 215 -3.28 -4.64 -7.88
N MET A 216 -3.95 -4.03 -8.86
CA MET A 216 -5.37 -4.29 -9.14
C MET A 216 -5.63 -5.74 -9.54
N ASP A 217 -4.70 -6.37 -10.26
CA ASP A 217 -4.78 -7.80 -10.56
C ASP A 217 -4.71 -8.66 -9.30
N MET A 218 -3.87 -8.30 -8.34
CA MET A 218 -3.78 -8.99 -7.05
C MET A 218 -5.08 -8.89 -6.24
N LEU A 219 -5.77 -7.74 -6.26
CA LEU A 219 -7.09 -7.59 -5.64
C LEU A 219 -8.12 -8.53 -6.28
N ARG A 220 -8.17 -8.60 -7.62
CA ARG A 220 -9.07 -9.50 -8.36
C ARG A 220 -8.81 -10.97 -8.03
N ILE A 221 -7.54 -11.35 -7.93
CA ILE A 221 -7.13 -12.72 -7.59
C ILE A 221 -7.64 -13.08 -6.20
N VAL A 222 -7.41 -12.25 -5.21
CA VAL A 222 -7.85 -12.49 -3.83
C VAL A 222 -9.38 -12.59 -3.77
N GLN A 223 -10.08 -11.68 -4.44
CA GLN A 223 -11.55 -11.72 -4.49
C GLN A 223 -12.07 -13.01 -5.12
N HIS A 224 -11.45 -13.47 -6.22
CA HIS A 224 -11.81 -14.70 -6.89
C HIS A 224 -11.49 -15.93 -6.02
N ASP A 225 -10.29 -15.98 -5.39
CA ASP A 225 -9.83 -17.12 -4.60
C ASP A 225 -10.75 -17.41 -3.39
N PHE A 226 -11.35 -16.37 -2.83
CA PHE A 226 -12.21 -16.47 -1.66
C PHE A 226 -13.70 -16.37 -1.99
N SER A 227 -14.09 -16.26 -3.27
CA SER A 227 -15.47 -16.08 -3.71
C SER A 227 -16.17 -14.98 -2.90
N LEU A 228 -15.48 -13.84 -2.72
CA LEU A 228 -15.96 -12.71 -1.94
C LEU A 228 -17.05 -11.97 -2.71
N ASP A 229 -18.20 -12.60 -2.89
CA ASP A 229 -19.42 -11.91 -3.37
C ASP A 229 -20.00 -10.97 -2.29
N ALA A 230 -19.33 -10.91 -1.16
CA ALA A 230 -19.70 -10.19 0.05
C ALA A 230 -19.26 -8.71 0.01
N ASP A 231 -19.59 -7.99 1.09
CA ASP A 231 -19.23 -6.60 1.30
C ASP A 231 -17.72 -6.35 1.14
N PRO A 232 -17.32 -5.20 0.60
CA PRO A 232 -15.92 -4.84 0.47
C PRO A 232 -15.17 -4.91 1.79
N VAL A 233 -13.98 -5.55 1.79
CA VAL A 233 -13.12 -5.70 2.98
C VAL A 233 -12.02 -4.66 3.06
N HIS A 234 -11.72 -3.98 1.95
CA HIS A 234 -10.71 -2.92 1.88
C HIS A 234 -11.36 -1.57 1.66
N PHE A 235 -10.64 -0.48 1.95
CA PHE A 235 -11.15 0.90 1.83
C PHE A 235 -10.15 1.75 1.04
N ALA A 236 -10.64 2.64 0.18
CA ALA A 236 -9.80 3.59 -0.56
C ALA A 236 -10.32 5.02 -0.45
N ILE A 237 -9.47 5.95 0.00
CA ILE A 237 -9.82 7.36 0.01
C ILE A 237 -9.55 7.92 -1.38
N MET A 238 -10.63 8.20 -2.11
CA MET A 238 -10.61 8.55 -3.53
C MET A 238 -11.09 9.98 -3.77
N ARG A 239 -10.37 10.69 -4.64
CA ARG A 239 -10.85 11.98 -5.12
C ARG A 239 -11.92 11.81 -6.20
N TYR A 240 -12.81 12.79 -6.31
CA TYR A 240 -13.67 12.97 -7.48
C TYR A 240 -13.82 14.45 -7.81
N THR A 241 -14.15 14.74 -9.07
CA THR A 241 -14.40 16.09 -9.58
C THR A 241 -15.84 16.20 -10.09
N THR A 242 -16.39 15.10 -10.62
CA THR A 242 -17.76 15.01 -11.14
C THR A 242 -18.48 13.77 -10.61
N ASP A 243 -19.80 13.80 -10.58
CA ASP A 243 -20.60 12.65 -10.14
C ASP A 243 -20.46 11.44 -11.06
N ASP A 244 -20.18 11.66 -12.35
CA ASP A 244 -19.92 10.56 -13.29
C ASP A 244 -18.60 9.86 -12.99
N GLU A 245 -17.52 10.64 -12.74
CA GLU A 245 -16.23 10.11 -12.27
C GLU A 245 -16.40 9.32 -10.97
N ARG A 246 -17.16 9.86 -10.01
CA ARG A 246 -17.46 9.21 -8.75
C ARG A 246 -18.14 7.86 -8.95
N ARG A 247 -19.22 7.81 -9.76
CA ARG A 247 -19.95 6.56 -10.04
C ARG A 247 -19.07 5.51 -10.74
N ALA A 248 -18.25 5.94 -11.69
CA ALA A 248 -17.33 5.04 -12.39
C ALA A 248 -16.32 4.41 -11.42
N ILE A 249 -15.66 5.23 -10.58
CA ILE A 249 -14.72 4.77 -9.55
C ILE A 249 -15.42 3.83 -8.56
N GLU A 250 -16.63 4.18 -8.11
CA GLU A 250 -17.37 3.35 -7.15
C GLU A 250 -17.68 1.96 -7.72
N SER A 251 -18.17 1.90 -8.95
CA SER A 251 -18.48 0.64 -9.63
C SER A 251 -17.22 -0.24 -9.80
N GLU A 252 -16.11 0.35 -10.25
CA GLU A 252 -14.85 -0.36 -10.47
C GLU A 252 -14.26 -0.91 -9.15
N LEU A 253 -14.18 -0.08 -8.11
CA LEU A 253 -13.53 -0.45 -6.87
C LEU A 253 -14.36 -1.46 -6.07
N ARG A 254 -15.68 -1.29 -6.00
CA ARG A 254 -16.56 -2.28 -5.35
C ARG A 254 -16.48 -3.64 -6.04
N GLY A 255 -16.40 -3.65 -7.39
CA GLY A 255 -16.17 -4.87 -8.16
C GLY A 255 -14.82 -5.55 -7.87
N ASN A 256 -13.89 -4.89 -7.19
CA ASN A 256 -12.61 -5.42 -6.75
C ASN A 256 -12.49 -5.57 -5.22
N GLY A 257 -13.60 -5.58 -4.47
CA GLY A 257 -13.60 -5.76 -3.01
C GLY A 257 -13.11 -4.54 -2.23
N VAL A 258 -13.16 -3.34 -2.83
CA VAL A 258 -12.71 -2.09 -2.21
C VAL A 258 -13.85 -1.10 -2.09
N GLN A 259 -14.15 -0.65 -0.88
CA GLN A 259 -15.10 0.42 -0.60
C GLN A 259 -14.44 1.79 -0.78
N PRO A 260 -14.83 2.60 -1.77
CA PRO A 260 -14.31 3.95 -1.88
C PRO A 260 -14.96 4.89 -0.83
N ILE A 261 -14.12 5.75 -0.26
CA ILE A 261 -14.51 6.88 0.58
C ILE A 261 -14.11 8.14 -0.18
N PHE A 262 -15.09 8.97 -0.53
CA PHE A 262 -14.84 10.04 -1.48
C PHE A 262 -14.59 11.39 -0.81
N TYR A 263 -13.67 12.17 -1.40
CA TYR A 263 -13.55 13.60 -1.15
C TYR A 263 -13.59 14.38 -2.47
N TYR A 264 -14.20 15.57 -2.42
CA TYR A 264 -14.26 16.45 -3.57
C TYR A 264 -12.92 17.16 -3.78
N ALA A 265 -12.39 17.12 -5.00
CA ALA A 265 -11.11 17.73 -5.39
C ALA A 265 -11.31 18.61 -6.63
N PRO A 266 -11.74 19.87 -6.48
CA PRO A 266 -11.88 20.78 -7.60
C PRO A 266 -10.52 21.00 -8.27
N ARG A 267 -10.55 21.26 -9.57
CA ARG A 267 -9.34 21.62 -10.33
C ARG A 267 -9.23 23.15 -10.39
N ASP A 268 -8.01 23.63 -10.25
CA ASP A 268 -7.70 25.04 -10.47
C ASP A 268 -7.69 25.39 -11.98
N GLN A 269 -7.35 26.65 -12.30
CA GLN A 269 -7.26 27.17 -13.67
C GLN A 269 -6.19 26.44 -14.51
N ASN A 270 -5.21 25.81 -13.87
CA ASN A 270 -4.14 25.02 -14.49
C ASN A 270 -4.47 23.53 -14.56
N GLY A 271 -5.66 23.12 -14.12
CA GLY A 271 -6.10 21.73 -14.10
C GLY A 271 -5.53 20.91 -12.91
N VAL A 272 -4.88 21.56 -11.96
CA VAL A 272 -4.31 20.92 -10.77
C VAL A 272 -5.44 20.67 -9.76
N ALA A 273 -5.56 19.43 -9.28
CA ALA A 273 -6.58 19.06 -8.30
C ALA A 273 -6.21 19.55 -6.88
N ASP A 274 -7.19 20.07 -6.18
CA ASP A 274 -7.05 20.48 -4.77
C ASP A 274 -7.29 19.28 -3.83
N HIS A 275 -6.22 18.81 -3.19
CA HIS A 275 -6.24 17.67 -2.30
C HIS A 275 -6.43 18.04 -0.80
N ARG A 276 -6.79 19.28 -0.47
CA ARG A 276 -7.09 19.67 0.92
C ARG A 276 -8.22 18.84 1.54
N GLY A 277 -9.17 18.38 0.73
CA GLY A 277 -10.22 17.47 1.19
C GLY A 277 -9.70 16.18 1.80
N LEU A 278 -8.64 15.59 1.23
CA LEU A 278 -7.97 14.43 1.80
C LEU A 278 -7.34 14.76 3.17
N GLN A 279 -6.64 15.89 3.26
CA GLN A 279 -5.99 16.30 4.50
C GLN A 279 -7.01 16.51 5.62
N ASN A 280 -8.09 17.23 5.32
CA ASN A 280 -9.18 17.49 6.27
C ASN A 280 -9.80 16.18 6.76
N MET A 281 -10.07 15.24 5.86
CA MET A 281 -10.62 13.93 6.23
C MET A 281 -9.72 13.17 7.21
N ILE A 282 -8.40 13.15 7.00
CA ILE A 282 -7.45 12.50 7.91
C ILE A 282 -7.42 13.20 9.27
N PHE A 283 -7.45 14.55 9.32
CA PHE A 283 -7.51 15.30 10.57
C PHE A 283 -8.82 15.05 11.32
N ASP A 284 -9.95 14.99 10.62
CA ASP A 284 -11.24 14.70 11.22
C ASP A 284 -11.29 13.29 11.80
N LEU A 285 -10.80 12.29 11.10
CA LEU A 285 -10.66 10.91 11.59
C LEU A 285 -9.77 10.84 12.83
N GLN A 286 -8.63 11.51 12.84
CA GLN A 286 -7.77 11.58 14.01
C GLN A 286 -8.48 12.22 15.21
N ASN A 287 -9.22 13.30 15.00
CA ASN A 287 -9.95 13.99 16.06
C ASN A 287 -11.08 13.12 16.62
N ILE A 288 -11.78 12.36 15.78
CA ILE A 288 -12.83 11.41 16.21
C ILE A 288 -12.20 10.33 17.10
N LEU A 289 -11.14 9.68 16.65
CA LEU A 289 -10.45 8.64 17.41
C LEU A 289 -9.90 9.15 18.75
N ALA A 290 -9.34 10.36 18.77
CA ALA A 290 -8.83 10.98 19.99
C ALA A 290 -9.95 11.31 21.02
N ARG A 291 -11.18 11.58 20.55
CA ARG A 291 -12.34 11.77 21.43
C ARG A 291 -12.85 10.46 21.99
N ASP A 292 -12.92 9.42 21.17
CA ASP A 292 -13.37 8.09 21.62
C ASP A 292 -12.42 7.49 22.66
N GLN A 293 -11.11 7.68 22.51
CA GLN A 293 -10.13 7.25 23.52
C GLN A 293 -10.21 8.01 24.85
N ARG A 294 -10.84 9.20 24.88
CA ARG A 294 -11.07 10.01 26.09
C ARG A 294 -12.43 9.76 26.73
N ARG A 295 -13.34 9.04 26.08
CA ARG A 295 -14.57 8.61 26.75
C ARG A 295 -14.20 7.66 27.87
N PRO A 296 -14.60 7.93 29.14
CA PRO A 296 -14.48 6.92 30.19
C PRO A 296 -15.22 5.69 29.68
N ALA A 297 -14.60 4.52 29.86
CA ALA A 297 -15.29 3.25 29.62
C ALA A 297 -16.64 3.36 30.32
N GLU A 298 -17.74 3.27 29.58
CA GLU A 298 -19.06 3.13 30.21
C GLU A 298 -18.91 1.93 31.14
N PRO A 299 -19.30 2.04 32.43
CA PRO A 299 -19.27 0.90 33.32
C PRO A 299 -20.05 -0.19 32.58
N GLU A 300 -19.40 -1.32 32.32
CA GLU A 300 -20.03 -2.49 31.75
C GLU A 300 -21.36 -2.64 32.49
N ALA A 301 -22.47 -2.47 31.78
CA ALA A 301 -23.82 -2.65 32.34
C ALA A 301 -23.77 -4.02 33.03
N GLY A 302 -23.93 -4.02 34.34
CA GLY A 302 -23.56 -5.07 35.26
C GLY A 302 -23.74 -6.47 34.68
N GLN A 303 -22.79 -7.31 34.96
CA GLN A 303 -22.95 -8.76 34.94
C GLN A 303 -24.21 -9.14 35.74
N GLY A 304 -25.37 -8.92 35.15
CA GLY A 304 -26.65 -9.40 35.55
C GLY A 304 -27.00 -10.51 34.58
N ASP A 305 -27.10 -11.69 35.13
CA ASP A 305 -27.44 -12.95 34.51
C ASP A 305 -26.29 -13.72 33.88
N LEU A 306 -25.48 -14.35 34.73
CA LEU A 306 -24.97 -15.67 34.44
C LEU A 306 -26.19 -16.49 33.93
N LEU A 307 -26.22 -16.73 32.61
CA LEU A 307 -27.10 -17.76 32.05
C LEU A 307 -26.80 -19.03 32.84
N GLU A 308 -27.69 -19.44 33.73
CA GLU A 308 -27.70 -20.76 34.30
C GLU A 308 -27.68 -21.74 33.15
N ILE A 309 -26.54 -22.39 32.96
CA ILE A 309 -26.43 -23.49 31.97
C ILE A 309 -27.35 -24.57 32.55
N PRO A 310 -28.39 -24.99 31.79
CA PRO A 310 -29.27 -26.05 32.27
C PRO A 310 -28.45 -27.29 32.62
N ALA A 311 -28.78 -27.95 33.72
CA ALA A 311 -28.06 -29.09 34.25
C ALA A 311 -28.04 -30.33 33.30
N GLU A 312 -28.66 -30.25 32.14
CA GLU A 312 -28.68 -31.28 31.14
C GLU A 312 -27.41 -31.35 30.23
N ALA A 313 -26.44 -30.44 30.41
CA ALA A 313 -25.18 -30.49 29.68
C ALA A 313 -24.09 -31.39 30.31
N ALA A 314 -24.42 -32.14 31.36
CA ALA A 314 -23.48 -32.98 32.09
C ALA A 314 -23.13 -34.34 31.43
N ASP A 315 -23.73 -34.68 30.27
CA ASP A 315 -23.50 -35.95 29.57
C ASP A 315 -22.71 -35.83 28.27
N LEU A 316 -21.83 -34.82 28.12
CA LEU A 316 -20.90 -34.81 26.99
C LEU A 316 -19.72 -35.77 27.30
N PRO A 317 -19.45 -36.77 26.42
CA PRO A 317 -18.34 -37.68 26.63
C PRO A 317 -17.03 -36.96 26.72
N SER A 318 -16.15 -37.41 27.60
CA SER A 318 -14.83 -36.81 27.80
C SER A 318 -14.00 -36.86 26.50
N LEU A 319 -13.09 -35.93 26.30
CA LEU A 319 -12.17 -35.90 25.15
C LEU A 319 -11.44 -37.26 24.96
N ASP A 320 -11.17 -37.99 26.04
CA ASP A 320 -10.58 -39.34 26.00
C ASP A 320 -11.54 -40.42 25.46
N GLU A 321 -12.81 -40.27 25.72
CA GLU A 321 -13.83 -41.17 25.17
C GLU A 321 -14.10 -40.95 23.67
N VAL A 322 -14.04 -39.68 23.24
CA VAL A 322 -14.14 -39.32 21.83
C VAL A 322 -12.92 -39.85 21.06
N ASN A 323 -11.72 -39.69 21.62
CA ASN A 323 -10.49 -40.17 21.00
C ASN A 323 -10.42 -41.68 20.90
N ARG A 324 -10.89 -42.44 21.89
CA ARG A 324 -10.97 -43.91 21.84
C ARG A 324 -11.93 -44.40 20.76
N ARG A 325 -13.07 -43.76 20.59
CA ARG A 325 -14.04 -44.11 19.53
C ARG A 325 -13.54 -43.81 18.12
N THR A 326 -12.73 -42.76 17.97
CA THR A 326 -12.21 -42.32 16.65
C THR A 326 -10.99 -43.17 16.21
N LEU A 327 -10.21 -43.66 17.15
CA LEU A 327 -8.97 -44.39 16.88
C LEU A 327 -9.14 -45.94 16.95
N GLY A 328 -10.30 -46.45 17.27
CA GLY A 328 -10.59 -47.89 17.28
C GLY A 328 -9.77 -48.67 18.33
N LEU A 329 -9.41 -48.04 19.45
CA LEU A 329 -8.68 -48.63 20.55
C LEU A 329 -9.60 -48.99 21.72
#